data_fd8ec7d373a4d81f8f391f2c8c15373d
#
_entry.id   fd8ec7d373a4d81f8f391f2c8c15373d
#
_cell.length_a   1.000
_cell.length_b   1.000
_cell.length_c   1.000
_cell.angle_alpha   90.00
_cell.angle_beta   90.00
_cell.angle_gamma   90.00
#
_symmetry.space_group_name_H-M   'P 1'
#
loop_
_entity.id
_entity.type
_entity.pdbx_description
1 polymer ?
#
loop_
_entity_poly.entity_id
_entity_poly.type
_entity_poly.pdbx_seq_one_letter_code
_entity_poly.pdbx_strand_id
1 'polypeptide(L)'
;IRDRYVTVVRDFVVAASLDGDINPNKIQWSDINDEGNWTVGATSQSDSQYISDGGNIHGITGGEFGLILLDRAIVRMSYIGSPYFFQFDTIARGVGCVEGNSVAQYGQVTYFLGDDGFYSCDGQSVKPIGTQKIDKWFFNNANPSLFSSMSTSVDPVRKIVVWNFINVYGGNSLLIYNWQIDKWSYGETDVNYISTSASAGTTLEGLDAIYDVTAGAFTVGKSYTITEIGTTDFTLIGAVESKVGVKFTATGVGTGTGTAVDLEASQAANRTLDTLTSSLDSGLWAGGKLLFAGVRDDKIVTFTGANATAQIDTGLIGSQNNSVVMLARPLIDNGSANVAVASQVRLNQVVDFGSYTSADLENRVSLRSAGKYHKLSIIPTGDSWKNAIGIDIDIIPQGTR
;
A
#
# COMPACT_ATOMS: atom_id res chain seq x y z
N ILE A 1 -32.06 -0.50 9.45
CA ILE A 1 -31.33 0.53 8.72
C ILE A 1 -30.60 -0.15 7.57
N ARG A 2 -30.74 0.39 6.38
CA ARG A 2 -29.95 -0.03 5.20
C ARG A 2 -29.02 1.11 4.87
N ASP A 3 -27.75 0.90 5.07
CA ASP A 3 -26.72 1.91 4.90
C ASP A 3 -25.69 1.43 3.88
N ARG A 4 -25.10 2.40 3.18
CA ARG A 4 -24.01 2.13 2.27
C ARG A 4 -22.65 2.20 2.96
N TYR A 5 -22.51 3.09 3.93
CA TYR A 5 -21.25 3.32 4.66
C TYR A 5 -21.49 3.30 6.15
N VAL A 6 -20.62 2.61 6.88
CA VAL A 6 -20.64 2.52 8.35
C VAL A 6 -19.23 2.75 8.89
N THR A 7 -19.14 3.48 9.98
CA THR A 7 -17.89 3.71 10.70
C THR A 7 -18.16 3.90 12.20
N VAL A 8 -17.09 3.96 12.97
CA VAL A 8 -17.17 4.30 14.40
C VAL A 8 -16.52 5.65 14.64
N VAL A 9 -17.27 6.59 15.23
CA VAL A 9 -16.79 7.89 15.65
C VAL A 9 -16.89 7.96 17.16
N ARG A 10 -15.73 7.95 17.83
CA ARG A 10 -15.63 7.77 19.29
C ARG A 10 -16.40 6.52 19.75
N ASP A 11 -17.45 6.71 20.52
CA ASP A 11 -18.25 5.66 21.14
C ASP A 11 -19.61 5.44 20.44
N PHE A 12 -19.73 5.92 19.18
CA PHE A 12 -20.95 5.86 18.38
C PHE A 12 -20.70 5.10 17.07
N VAL A 13 -21.62 4.24 16.71
CA VAL A 13 -21.68 3.70 15.34
C VAL A 13 -22.42 4.71 14.47
N VAL A 14 -21.81 5.10 13.37
CA VAL A 14 -22.35 6.09 12.44
C VAL A 14 -22.59 5.44 11.09
N ALA A 15 -23.81 5.58 10.60
CA ALA A 15 -24.26 5.10 9.30
C ALA A 15 -24.52 6.28 8.35
N ALA A 16 -24.16 6.14 7.09
CA ALA A 16 -24.27 7.20 6.09
C ALA A 16 -24.78 6.66 4.75
N SER A 17 -25.46 7.52 3.98
CA SER A 17 -26.17 7.15 2.75
C SER A 17 -27.23 6.09 3.03
N LEU A 18 -28.32 6.52 3.66
CA LEU A 18 -29.30 5.62 4.27
C LEU A 18 -30.35 5.13 3.29
N ASP A 19 -31.01 4.03 3.66
CA ASP A 19 -32.16 3.45 2.97
C ASP A 19 -31.88 3.04 1.50
N GLY A 20 -30.65 2.56 1.23
CA GLY A 20 -30.28 2.11 -0.11
C GLY A 20 -30.28 3.21 -1.15
N ASP A 21 -29.69 4.34 -0.82
CA ASP A 21 -29.56 5.56 -1.63
C ASP A 21 -30.84 6.40 -1.77
N ILE A 22 -31.91 6.11 -1.01
CA ILE A 22 -33.11 6.98 -0.95
C ILE A 22 -32.76 8.27 -0.22
N ASN A 23 -31.92 8.20 0.80
CA ASN A 23 -31.44 9.33 1.58
C ASN A 23 -29.90 9.43 1.48
N PRO A 24 -29.37 9.75 0.28
CA PRO A 24 -27.92 9.63 0.01
C PRO A 24 -27.06 10.66 0.75
N ASN A 25 -27.66 11.72 1.28
CA ASN A 25 -27.00 12.77 2.05
C ASN A 25 -27.40 12.77 3.54
N LYS A 26 -28.02 11.68 4.02
CA LYS A 26 -28.38 11.52 5.42
C LYS A 26 -27.38 10.65 6.16
N ILE A 27 -27.08 11.07 7.39
CA ILE A 27 -26.35 10.27 8.34
C ILE A 27 -27.18 10.05 9.61
N GLN A 28 -26.92 8.95 10.30
CA GLN A 28 -27.52 8.61 11.58
C GLN A 28 -26.46 7.97 12.46
N TRP A 29 -26.53 8.19 13.75
CA TRP A 29 -25.64 7.56 14.72
C TRP A 29 -26.43 6.83 15.82
N SER A 30 -25.83 5.78 16.37
CA SER A 30 -26.37 4.99 17.48
C SER A 30 -26.40 5.79 18.78
N ASP A 31 -26.95 5.21 19.83
CA ASP A 31 -26.71 5.70 21.18
C ASP A 31 -25.24 5.44 21.60
N ILE A 32 -24.78 6.18 22.61
CA ILE A 32 -23.39 6.06 23.11
C ILE A 32 -23.17 4.66 23.71
N ASN A 33 -22.13 3.98 23.26
CA ASN A 33 -21.78 2.62 23.66
C ASN A 33 -22.95 1.59 23.52
N ASP A 34 -23.94 1.90 22.69
CA ASP A 34 -25.07 0.99 22.40
C ASP A 34 -25.36 1.01 20.89
N GLU A 35 -24.67 0.12 20.19
CA GLU A 35 -24.79 -0.05 18.73
C GLU A 35 -26.16 -0.58 18.30
N GLY A 36 -26.93 -1.13 19.22
CA GLY A 36 -28.29 -1.63 18.98
C GLY A 36 -29.37 -0.57 19.01
N ASN A 37 -29.12 0.54 19.69
CA ASN A 37 -30.11 1.60 19.90
C ASN A 37 -29.96 2.74 18.87
N TRP A 38 -30.87 2.79 17.93
CA TRP A 38 -30.96 3.81 16.87
C TRP A 38 -32.19 4.69 17.01
N THR A 39 -32.90 4.59 18.16
CA THR A 39 -34.14 5.31 18.39
C THR A 39 -33.87 6.70 18.91
N VAL A 40 -34.27 7.70 18.14
CA VAL A 40 -34.18 9.10 18.54
C VAL A 40 -35.17 9.39 19.67
N GLY A 41 -34.69 9.91 20.79
CA GLY A 41 -35.56 10.17 21.97
C GLY A 41 -34.85 10.93 23.05
N ALA A 42 -35.63 11.38 24.07
CA ALA A 42 -35.12 12.18 25.18
C ALA A 42 -34.13 11.44 26.09
N THR A 43 -34.10 10.11 26.05
CA THR A 43 -33.23 9.26 26.86
C THR A 43 -32.08 8.62 26.07
N SER A 44 -32.02 8.91 24.76
CA SER A 44 -30.98 8.40 23.86
C SER A 44 -30.18 9.55 23.27
N GLN A 45 -28.90 9.29 22.99
CA GLN A 45 -28.05 10.22 22.24
C GLN A 45 -28.08 9.93 20.72
N SER A 46 -28.84 8.91 20.31
CA SER A 46 -29.06 8.62 18.89
C SER A 46 -29.80 9.77 18.22
N ASP A 47 -29.34 10.18 17.03
CA ASP A 47 -30.01 11.15 16.20
C ASP A 47 -29.58 11.02 14.75
N SER A 48 -30.15 11.82 13.86
CA SER A 48 -29.83 11.83 12.44
C SER A 48 -29.76 13.24 11.89
N GLN A 49 -28.93 13.44 10.87
CA GLN A 49 -28.73 14.72 10.23
C GLN A 49 -28.70 14.57 8.72
N TYR A 50 -29.36 15.51 8.02
CA TYR A 50 -29.16 15.69 6.58
C TYR A 50 -28.03 16.68 6.34
N ILE A 51 -27.08 16.29 5.53
CA ILE A 51 -26.02 17.19 5.06
C ILE A 51 -26.54 17.81 3.75
N SER A 52 -27.08 19.02 3.83
CA SER A 52 -27.76 19.66 2.70
C SER A 52 -26.84 20.24 1.64
N ASP A 53 -25.55 20.38 1.96
CA ASP A 53 -24.56 21.03 1.12
C ASP A 53 -23.50 20.01 0.66
N GLY A 54 -23.19 19.95 -0.63
CA GLY A 54 -22.12 19.11 -1.16
C GLY A 54 -22.55 17.85 -1.92
N GLY A 55 -23.86 17.55 -2.02
CA GLY A 55 -24.37 16.41 -2.80
C GLY A 55 -24.51 15.11 -1.99
N ASN A 56 -24.30 13.99 -2.63
CA ASN A 56 -24.43 12.66 -2.04
C ASN A 56 -23.18 12.29 -1.23
N ILE A 57 -23.34 11.45 -0.22
CA ILE A 57 -22.22 10.91 0.56
C ILE A 57 -21.63 9.72 -0.20
N HIS A 58 -20.33 9.79 -0.46
CA HIS A 58 -19.53 8.72 -1.09
C HIS A 58 -18.60 8.00 -0.14
N GLY A 59 -18.47 8.46 1.10
CA GLY A 59 -17.66 7.80 2.09
C GLY A 59 -17.75 8.47 3.45
N ILE A 60 -17.44 7.71 4.48
CA ILE A 60 -17.28 8.20 5.84
C ILE A 60 -16.08 7.52 6.49
N THR A 61 -15.27 8.28 7.19
CA THR A 61 -14.21 7.75 8.03
C THR A 61 -14.41 8.15 9.48
N GLY A 62 -13.89 7.37 10.40
CA GLY A 62 -14.14 7.52 11.84
C GLY A 62 -12.88 7.69 12.67
N GLY A 63 -13.01 7.54 13.97
CA GLY A 63 -11.98 7.74 14.96
C GLY A 63 -12.39 8.79 15.99
N GLU A 64 -11.49 9.70 16.38
CA GLU A 64 -11.82 10.79 17.31
C GLU A 64 -12.85 11.78 16.74
N PHE A 65 -12.88 11.92 15.43
CA PHE A 65 -13.89 12.67 14.68
C PHE A 65 -14.24 11.88 13.40
N GLY A 66 -15.41 12.15 12.84
CA GLY A 66 -15.81 11.61 11.54
C GLY A 66 -15.47 12.59 10.41
N LEU A 67 -15.09 12.04 9.24
CA LEU A 67 -15.06 12.80 7.99
C LEU A 67 -16.11 12.23 7.05
N ILE A 68 -17.01 13.09 6.61
CA ILE A 68 -18.06 12.77 5.65
C ILE A 68 -17.60 13.33 4.30
N LEU A 69 -17.42 12.44 3.35
CA LEU A 69 -16.94 12.75 2.01
C LEU A 69 -18.14 12.76 1.07
N LEU A 70 -18.46 13.95 0.53
CA LEU A 70 -19.58 14.15 -0.38
C LEU A 70 -19.07 14.37 -1.82
N ASP A 71 -20.00 14.49 -2.79
CA ASP A 71 -19.65 14.78 -4.19
C ASP A 71 -18.73 16.00 -4.33
N ARG A 72 -19.00 17.09 -3.57
CA ARG A 72 -18.31 18.39 -3.72
C ARG A 72 -18.03 19.10 -2.41
N ALA A 73 -18.04 18.36 -1.30
CA ALA A 73 -17.70 18.91 0.00
C ALA A 73 -17.11 17.84 0.91
N ILE A 74 -16.36 18.27 1.89
CA ILE A 74 -15.87 17.45 2.97
C ILE A 74 -16.33 18.09 4.28
N VAL A 75 -17.03 17.30 5.09
CA VAL A 75 -17.60 17.75 6.35
C VAL A 75 -17.00 16.95 7.49
N ARG A 76 -16.56 17.65 8.51
CA ARG A 76 -16.10 17.07 9.78
C ARG A 76 -17.25 16.95 10.74
N MET A 77 -17.41 15.78 11.34
CA MET A 77 -18.35 15.47 12.39
C MET A 77 -17.59 15.37 13.71
N SER A 78 -17.83 16.28 14.62
CA SER A 78 -17.14 16.38 15.91
C SER A 78 -18.12 16.23 17.05
N TYR A 79 -17.80 15.36 18.02
CA TYR A 79 -18.63 15.22 19.23
C TYR A 79 -18.48 16.44 20.14
N ILE A 80 -19.60 17.05 20.53
CA ILE A 80 -19.66 18.25 21.38
C ILE A 80 -20.47 18.03 22.66
N GLY A 81 -21.11 16.87 22.83
CA GLY A 81 -21.95 16.55 23.96
C GLY A 81 -23.37 17.11 23.86
N SER A 82 -24.15 16.83 24.93
CA SER A 82 -25.56 17.28 25.02
C SER A 82 -25.68 18.81 24.92
N PRO A 83 -26.75 19.35 24.26
CA PRO A 83 -27.89 18.64 23.72
C PRO A 83 -27.80 18.22 22.24
N TYR A 84 -26.79 18.62 21.50
CA TYR A 84 -26.70 18.39 20.07
C TYR A 84 -25.83 17.21 19.65
N PHE A 85 -25.07 16.64 20.57
CA PHE A 85 -24.15 15.50 20.44
C PHE A 85 -23.05 15.70 19.38
N PHE A 86 -23.40 16.02 18.12
CA PHE A 86 -22.43 16.24 17.06
C PHE A 86 -22.59 17.60 16.38
N GLN A 87 -21.44 18.20 16.08
CA GLN A 87 -21.31 19.39 15.26
C GLN A 87 -20.74 18.98 13.88
N PHE A 88 -21.25 19.64 12.84
CA PHE A 88 -20.87 19.39 11.45
C PHE A 88 -20.23 20.66 10.88
N ASP A 89 -18.93 20.59 10.61
CA ASP A 89 -18.15 21.70 10.08
C ASP A 89 -17.68 21.37 8.66
N THR A 90 -18.04 22.21 7.70
CA THR A 90 -17.54 22.05 6.31
C THR A 90 -16.07 22.48 6.26
N ILE A 91 -15.17 21.52 5.98
CA ILE A 91 -13.72 21.74 5.85
C ILE A 91 -13.37 22.25 4.46
N ALA A 92 -13.98 21.67 3.43
CA ALA A 92 -13.72 22.04 2.04
C ALA A 92 -15.01 22.06 1.23
N ARG A 93 -15.05 22.98 0.26
CA ARG A 93 -16.12 23.10 -0.76
C ARG A 93 -15.48 23.08 -2.14
N GLY A 94 -16.18 22.50 -3.11
CA GLY A 94 -15.68 22.33 -4.47
C GLY A 94 -14.68 21.18 -4.62
N VAL A 95 -14.36 20.45 -3.56
CA VAL A 95 -13.59 19.22 -3.56
C VAL A 95 -14.39 18.16 -2.83
N GLY A 96 -14.51 16.98 -3.40
CA GLY A 96 -15.23 15.86 -2.82
C GLY A 96 -14.69 14.53 -3.28
N CYS A 97 -15.37 13.45 -2.93
CA CYS A 97 -15.00 12.08 -3.28
C CYS A 97 -15.94 11.58 -4.39
N VAL A 98 -15.38 11.01 -5.45
CA VAL A 98 -16.16 10.46 -6.57
C VAL A 98 -16.49 8.98 -6.38
N GLU A 99 -15.72 8.25 -5.57
CA GLU A 99 -15.91 6.81 -5.36
C GLU A 99 -15.52 6.39 -3.93
N GLY A 100 -16.48 5.81 -3.21
CA GLY A 100 -16.27 5.37 -1.83
C GLY A 100 -15.18 4.31 -1.67
N ASN A 101 -15.03 3.44 -2.65
CA ASN A 101 -14.00 2.40 -2.64
C ASN A 101 -12.57 2.96 -2.83
N SER A 102 -12.44 4.25 -3.17
CA SER A 102 -11.15 4.94 -3.21
C SER A 102 -10.69 5.47 -1.86
N VAL A 103 -11.54 5.40 -0.84
CA VAL A 103 -11.28 5.98 0.47
C VAL A 103 -10.44 5.03 1.33
N ALA A 104 -9.35 5.54 1.87
CA ALA A 104 -8.52 4.84 2.84
C ALA A 104 -8.14 5.78 3.98
N GLN A 105 -8.08 5.25 5.19
CA GLN A 105 -7.71 6.01 6.37
C GLN A 105 -6.51 5.39 7.08
N TYR A 106 -5.58 6.23 7.50
CA TYR A 106 -4.51 5.87 8.41
C TYR A 106 -4.34 6.92 9.50
N GLY A 107 -4.62 6.53 10.73
CA GLY A 107 -4.70 7.46 11.85
C GLY A 107 -5.79 8.50 11.62
N GLN A 108 -5.43 9.77 11.62
CA GLN A 108 -6.36 10.89 11.38
C GLN A 108 -6.38 11.34 9.91
N VAL A 109 -5.54 10.76 9.05
CA VAL A 109 -5.46 11.17 7.65
C VAL A 109 -6.29 10.24 6.78
N THR A 110 -7.17 10.83 6.00
CA THR A 110 -7.99 10.14 5.00
C THR A 110 -7.49 10.48 3.60
N TYR A 111 -7.32 9.47 2.76
CA TYR A 111 -6.94 9.57 1.36
C TYR A 111 -8.13 9.17 0.48
N PHE A 112 -8.36 9.86 -0.62
CA PHE A 112 -9.49 9.60 -1.51
C PHE A 112 -9.26 10.14 -2.91
N LEU A 113 -10.07 9.67 -3.86
CA LEU A 113 -10.11 10.15 -5.25
C LEU A 113 -11.21 11.21 -5.37
N GLY A 114 -10.83 12.40 -5.81
CA GLY A 114 -11.73 13.47 -6.23
C GLY A 114 -11.99 13.45 -7.75
N ASP A 115 -12.76 14.40 -8.23
CA ASP A 115 -13.12 14.55 -9.64
C ASP A 115 -11.93 15.00 -10.53
N ASP A 116 -10.95 15.66 -9.96
CA ASP A 116 -9.76 16.19 -10.64
C ASP A 116 -8.42 15.57 -10.17
N GLY A 117 -8.43 14.67 -9.18
CA GLY A 117 -7.21 14.03 -8.68
C GLY A 117 -7.32 13.41 -7.31
N PHE A 118 -6.18 13.02 -6.78
CA PHE A 118 -6.06 12.41 -5.47
C PHE A 118 -5.80 13.44 -4.37
N TYR A 119 -6.48 13.25 -3.25
CA TYR A 119 -6.45 14.15 -2.11
C TYR A 119 -6.14 13.42 -0.80
N SER A 120 -5.62 14.17 0.17
CA SER A 120 -5.55 13.79 1.57
C SER A 120 -6.25 14.83 2.45
N CYS A 121 -6.91 14.39 3.51
CA CYS A 121 -7.56 15.24 4.50
C CYS A 121 -7.14 14.80 5.90
N ASP A 122 -6.67 15.74 6.71
CA ASP A 122 -6.25 15.54 8.10
C ASP A 122 -7.33 15.93 9.12
N GLY A 123 -8.55 16.19 8.66
CA GLY A 123 -9.65 16.65 9.48
C GLY A 123 -9.67 18.16 9.73
N GLN A 124 -8.69 18.90 9.21
CA GLN A 124 -8.63 20.37 9.27
C GLN A 124 -8.46 20.99 7.90
N SER A 125 -7.71 20.32 7.02
CA SER A 125 -7.38 20.81 5.69
C SER A 125 -7.39 19.69 4.67
N VAL A 126 -7.68 20.05 3.42
CA VAL A 126 -7.61 19.15 2.28
C VAL A 126 -6.43 19.54 1.41
N LYS A 127 -5.60 18.56 1.06
CA LYS A 127 -4.39 18.78 0.25
C LYS A 127 -4.43 17.90 -0.99
N PRO A 128 -4.23 18.46 -2.19
CA PRO A 128 -4.03 17.68 -3.39
C PRO A 128 -2.65 16.99 -3.30
N ILE A 129 -2.61 15.68 -3.52
CA ILE A 129 -1.38 14.86 -3.46
C ILE A 129 -0.93 14.38 -4.83
N GLY A 130 -1.85 14.32 -5.81
CA GLY A 130 -1.60 13.84 -7.16
C GLY A 130 -1.32 14.94 -8.19
N THR A 131 -1.63 16.20 -7.89
CA THR A 131 -1.55 17.34 -8.82
C THR A 131 -0.15 17.51 -9.39
N GLN A 132 -0.06 17.58 -10.73
CA GLN A 132 1.16 17.66 -11.53
C GLN A 132 2.11 16.45 -11.40
N LYS A 133 1.69 15.40 -10.67
CA LYS A 133 2.47 14.17 -10.48
C LYS A 133 1.84 13.01 -11.22
N ILE A 134 0.61 12.62 -10.84
CA ILE A 134 -0.02 11.39 -11.30
C ILE A 134 -1.44 11.57 -11.85
N ASP A 135 -2.18 12.62 -11.47
CA ASP A 135 -3.62 12.75 -11.76
C ASP A 135 -3.90 12.65 -13.27
N LYS A 136 -3.16 13.42 -14.08
CA LYS A 136 -3.33 13.37 -15.54
C LYS A 136 -3.05 11.99 -16.12
N TRP A 137 -2.03 11.30 -15.61
CA TRP A 137 -1.73 9.94 -16.02
C TRP A 137 -2.84 8.99 -15.62
N PHE A 138 -3.32 9.08 -14.37
CA PHE A 138 -4.38 8.23 -13.85
C PHE A 138 -5.65 8.34 -14.69
N PHE A 139 -6.19 9.55 -14.91
CA PHE A 139 -7.41 9.75 -15.70
C PHE A 139 -7.28 9.35 -17.17
N ASN A 140 -6.06 9.34 -17.73
CA ASN A 140 -5.82 8.85 -19.08
C ASN A 140 -5.73 7.32 -19.16
N ASN A 141 -5.42 6.64 -18.06
CA ASN A 141 -5.18 5.20 -18.04
C ASN A 141 -6.25 4.42 -17.28
N ALA A 142 -7.00 5.03 -16.38
CA ALA A 142 -8.08 4.38 -15.65
C ALA A 142 -9.38 4.36 -16.46
N ASN A 143 -10.20 3.33 -16.26
CA ASN A 143 -11.53 3.25 -16.84
C ASN A 143 -12.58 3.86 -15.88
N PRO A 144 -13.12 5.05 -16.15
CA PRO A 144 -14.04 5.72 -15.22
C PRO A 144 -15.34 4.94 -14.95
N SER A 145 -15.81 4.15 -15.95
CA SER A 145 -17.02 3.34 -15.79
C SER A 145 -16.85 2.18 -14.80
N LEU A 146 -15.62 1.89 -14.37
CA LEU A 146 -15.29 0.80 -13.46
C LEU A 146 -14.69 1.31 -12.14
N PHE A 147 -14.85 2.60 -11.81
CA PHE A 147 -14.37 3.12 -10.52
C PHE A 147 -15.06 2.44 -9.33
N SER A 148 -16.30 1.99 -9.47
CA SER A 148 -16.99 1.23 -8.44
C SER A 148 -16.32 -0.12 -8.08
N SER A 149 -15.44 -0.64 -8.93
CA SER A 149 -14.65 -1.84 -8.67
C SER A 149 -13.29 -1.55 -8.05
N MET A 150 -12.96 -0.29 -7.78
CA MET A 150 -11.73 0.06 -7.09
C MET A 150 -11.68 -0.57 -5.71
N SER A 151 -10.49 -0.82 -5.23
CA SER A 151 -10.24 -1.15 -3.83
C SER A 151 -8.99 -0.42 -3.36
N THR A 152 -9.03 0.03 -2.11
CA THR A 152 -7.94 0.82 -1.56
C THR A 152 -7.49 0.22 -0.23
N SER A 153 -6.19 0.22 -0.02
CA SER A 153 -5.60 -0.30 1.21
C SER A 153 -4.37 0.50 1.62
N VAL A 154 -4.10 0.50 2.91
CA VAL A 154 -2.94 1.16 3.50
C VAL A 154 -1.96 0.12 4.01
N ASP A 155 -0.69 0.26 3.64
CA ASP A 155 0.41 -0.46 4.28
C ASP A 155 1.20 0.51 5.19
N PRO A 156 0.95 0.48 6.49
CA PRO A 156 1.62 1.37 7.42
C PRO A 156 3.10 1.05 7.63
N VAL A 157 3.52 -0.18 7.33
CA VAL A 157 4.92 -0.62 7.46
C VAL A 157 5.77 0.03 6.37
N ARG A 158 5.28 -0.02 5.11
CA ARG A 158 5.94 0.61 3.97
C ARG A 158 5.57 2.08 3.79
N LYS A 159 4.62 2.58 4.58
CA LYS A 159 4.09 3.95 4.52
C LYS A 159 3.51 4.30 3.16
N ILE A 160 2.69 3.40 2.63
CA ILE A 160 2.05 3.55 1.32
C ILE A 160 0.54 3.38 1.40
N VAL A 161 -0.15 4.16 0.58
CA VAL A 161 -1.54 3.93 0.19
C VAL A 161 -1.54 3.35 -1.21
N VAL A 162 -2.33 2.32 -1.41
CA VAL A 162 -2.42 1.62 -2.69
C VAL A 162 -3.87 1.61 -3.14
N TRP A 163 -4.11 2.04 -4.39
CA TRP A 163 -5.37 1.95 -5.09
C TRP A 163 -5.26 0.91 -6.19
N ASN A 164 -6.11 -0.12 -6.13
CA ASN A 164 -6.30 -1.05 -7.23
C ASN A 164 -7.44 -0.53 -8.11
N PHE A 165 -7.20 -0.47 -9.42
CA PHE A 165 -8.17 0.02 -10.38
C PHE A 165 -8.05 -0.75 -11.70
N ILE A 166 -9.12 -0.75 -12.49
CA ILE A 166 -9.12 -1.34 -13.82
C ILE A 166 -8.69 -0.28 -14.83
N ASN A 167 -7.63 -0.57 -15.59
CA ASN A 167 -7.13 0.32 -16.63
C ASN A 167 -8.00 0.27 -17.90
N VAL A 168 -7.74 1.18 -18.84
CA VAL A 168 -8.49 1.28 -20.12
C VAL A 168 -8.37 0.04 -21.00
N TYR A 169 -7.41 -0.82 -20.74
CA TYR A 169 -7.21 -2.10 -21.45
C TYR A 169 -7.89 -3.28 -20.75
N GLY A 170 -8.54 -3.05 -19.62
CA GLY A 170 -9.28 -4.06 -18.85
C GLY A 170 -8.43 -4.83 -17.83
N GLY A 171 -7.15 -4.50 -17.67
CA GLY A 171 -6.27 -5.12 -16.68
C GLY A 171 -6.31 -4.42 -15.32
N ASN A 172 -6.04 -5.15 -14.24
CA ASN A 172 -5.88 -4.58 -12.91
C ASN A 172 -4.53 -3.88 -12.78
N SER A 173 -4.54 -2.70 -12.21
CA SER A 173 -3.37 -1.88 -11.99
C SER A 173 -3.35 -1.32 -10.57
N LEU A 174 -2.17 -1.24 -10.00
CA LEU A 174 -1.94 -0.64 -8.69
C LEU A 174 -1.36 0.76 -8.86
N LEU A 175 -1.97 1.74 -8.23
CA LEU A 175 -1.39 3.06 -8.04
C LEU A 175 -0.94 3.17 -6.59
N ILE A 176 0.30 3.55 -6.37
CA ILE A 176 0.95 3.51 -5.07
C ILE A 176 1.46 4.90 -4.71
N TYR A 177 1.04 5.40 -3.56
CA TYR A 177 1.50 6.67 -3.01
C TYR A 177 2.28 6.44 -1.71
N ASN A 178 3.52 6.87 -1.66
CA ASN A 178 4.30 6.88 -0.43
C ASN A 178 4.21 8.26 0.22
N TRP A 179 3.50 8.33 1.36
CA TRP A 179 3.24 9.62 2.04
C TRP A 179 4.45 10.18 2.79
N GLN A 180 5.47 9.37 3.07
CA GLN A 180 6.67 9.82 3.76
C GLN A 180 7.59 10.64 2.84
N ILE A 181 7.72 10.21 1.59
CA ILE A 181 8.60 10.84 0.60
C ILE A 181 7.83 11.60 -0.48
N ASP A 182 6.49 11.59 -0.42
CA ASP A 182 5.59 12.27 -1.36
C ASP A 182 5.86 11.86 -2.82
N LYS A 183 5.95 10.55 -3.06
CA LYS A 183 6.22 9.96 -4.38
C LYS A 183 5.15 8.96 -4.77
N TRP A 184 4.98 8.85 -6.09
CA TRP A 184 4.04 7.96 -6.73
C TRP A 184 4.76 6.90 -7.55
N SER A 185 4.18 5.72 -7.60
CA SER A 185 4.55 4.64 -8.50
C SER A 185 3.30 3.87 -8.92
N TYR A 186 3.43 3.08 -9.98
CA TYR A 186 2.37 2.21 -10.42
C TYR A 186 2.92 0.82 -10.72
N GLY A 187 2.03 -0.16 -10.74
CA GLY A 187 2.33 -1.53 -11.11
C GLY A 187 1.12 -2.20 -11.74
N GLU A 188 1.36 -3.27 -12.47
CA GLU A 188 0.30 -4.16 -12.95
C GLU A 188 0.16 -5.34 -12.01
N THR A 189 -1.05 -5.85 -11.88
CA THR A 189 -1.36 -6.98 -11.00
C THR A 189 -2.48 -7.82 -11.59
N ASP A 190 -2.55 -9.07 -11.17
CA ASP A 190 -3.65 -10.00 -11.43
C ASP A 190 -4.63 -10.10 -10.24
N VAL A 191 -4.45 -9.25 -9.22
CA VAL A 191 -5.28 -9.22 -8.01
C VAL A 191 -6.54 -8.38 -8.26
N ASN A 192 -7.70 -8.93 -7.97
CA ASN A 192 -8.99 -8.27 -8.18
C ASN A 192 -9.35 -7.29 -7.06
N TYR A 193 -8.93 -7.56 -5.84
CA TYR A 193 -9.22 -6.77 -4.65
C TYR A 193 -8.00 -6.72 -3.73
N ILE A 194 -7.74 -5.58 -3.12
CA ILE A 194 -6.65 -5.40 -2.15
C ILE A 194 -7.21 -5.05 -0.77
N SER A 195 -6.52 -5.53 0.26
CA SER A 195 -6.86 -5.28 1.65
C SER A 195 -5.63 -5.34 2.53
N THR A 196 -5.70 -4.72 3.68
CA THR A 196 -4.75 -4.96 4.77
C THR A 196 -5.29 -6.13 5.60
N SER A 197 -4.48 -7.16 5.75
CA SER A 197 -4.77 -8.32 6.60
C SER A 197 -3.77 -8.37 7.75
N ALA A 198 -4.18 -8.92 8.87
CA ALA A 198 -3.27 -9.28 9.93
C ALA A 198 -3.08 -10.80 9.91
N SER A 199 -1.83 -11.28 9.96
CA SER A 199 -1.59 -12.68 10.23
C SER A 199 -2.17 -13.00 11.62
N ALA A 200 -2.71 -14.22 11.80
CA ALA A 200 -3.18 -14.64 13.11
C ALA A 200 -2.09 -14.43 14.17
N GLY A 201 -2.41 -13.74 15.24
CA GLY A 201 -1.50 -13.56 16.36
C GLY A 201 -1.17 -14.91 16.99
N THR A 202 -0.02 -15.00 17.63
CA THR A 202 0.30 -16.18 18.45
C THR A 202 -0.47 -16.08 19.76
N THR A 203 -1.40 -16.99 19.98
CA THR A 203 -2.10 -17.10 21.28
C THR A 203 -1.17 -17.76 22.31
N LEU A 204 -1.45 -17.56 23.62
CA LEU A 204 -0.72 -18.26 24.68
C LEU A 204 -0.79 -19.79 24.52
N GLU A 205 -1.93 -20.30 24.09
CA GLU A 205 -2.12 -21.71 23.76
C GLU A 205 -1.30 -22.12 22.53
N GLY A 206 -1.11 -21.22 21.57
CA GLY A 206 -0.25 -21.44 20.42
C GLY A 206 1.25 -21.44 20.74
N LEU A 207 1.66 -20.85 21.88
CA LEU A 207 3.02 -20.94 22.38
C LEU A 207 3.35 -22.32 22.97
N ASP A 208 2.37 -23.02 23.53
CA ASP A 208 2.55 -24.38 24.06
C ASP A 208 2.53 -25.46 22.95
N ALA A 209 2.04 -25.13 21.78
CA ALA A 209 1.89 -26.05 20.66
C ALA A 209 2.96 -25.78 19.59
N ILE A 210 4.21 -26.14 19.85
CA ILE A 210 5.21 -26.24 18.81
C ILE A 210 4.95 -27.51 18.03
N TYR A 211 4.22 -27.40 16.93
CA TYR A 211 4.02 -28.51 16.02
C TYR A 211 5.09 -28.49 14.94
N ASP A 212 5.69 -29.64 14.72
CA ASP A 212 6.50 -29.86 13.53
C ASP A 212 5.59 -29.72 12.29
N VAL A 213 5.99 -28.85 11.38
CA VAL A 213 5.34 -28.69 10.09
C VAL A 213 5.95 -29.73 9.14
N THR A 214 5.13 -30.56 8.55
CA THR A 214 5.58 -31.58 7.57
C THR A 214 5.70 -30.96 6.18
N ALA A 215 6.64 -31.46 5.38
CA ALA A 215 6.77 -31.08 3.97
C ALA A 215 5.42 -31.23 3.22
N GLY A 216 5.12 -30.24 2.39
CA GLY A 216 3.80 -30.03 1.78
C GLY A 216 2.95 -28.97 2.47
N ALA A 217 3.29 -28.59 3.72
CA ALA A 217 2.59 -27.57 4.49
C ALA A 217 3.48 -26.36 4.88
N PHE A 218 4.71 -26.27 4.40
CA PHE A 218 5.55 -25.11 4.66
C PHE A 218 4.96 -23.85 4.02
N THR A 219 4.97 -22.77 4.78
CA THR A 219 4.53 -21.45 4.27
C THR A 219 5.74 -20.74 3.66
N VAL A 220 5.64 -20.41 2.38
CA VAL A 220 6.69 -19.67 1.66
C VAL A 220 6.95 -18.32 2.34
N GLY A 221 8.23 -17.99 2.52
CA GLY A 221 8.68 -16.77 3.20
C GLY A 221 8.80 -16.89 4.71
N LYS A 222 8.34 -17.98 5.34
CA LYS A 222 8.58 -18.27 6.77
C LYS A 222 9.91 -18.97 7.00
N SER A 223 10.50 -18.69 8.15
CA SER A 223 11.77 -19.30 8.59
C SER A 223 11.51 -20.52 9.47
N TYR A 224 12.19 -21.61 9.14
CA TYR A 224 12.05 -22.90 9.80
C TYR A 224 13.42 -23.44 10.24
N THR A 225 13.41 -24.36 11.24
CA THR A 225 14.54 -25.19 11.61
C THR A 225 14.20 -26.65 11.37
N ILE A 226 15.01 -27.37 10.59
CA ILE A 226 14.77 -28.77 10.25
C ILE A 226 14.86 -29.62 11.53
N THR A 227 13.79 -30.38 11.82
CA THR A 227 13.73 -31.30 12.97
C THR A 227 13.92 -32.75 12.53
N GLU A 228 13.42 -33.12 11.35
CA GLU A 228 13.63 -34.45 10.77
C GLU A 228 13.74 -34.33 9.24
N ILE A 229 14.69 -35.04 8.63
CA ILE A 229 14.89 -34.96 7.18
C ILE A 229 13.84 -35.78 6.42
N GLY A 230 13.51 -36.99 6.93
CA GLY A 230 12.63 -37.90 6.24
C GLY A 230 13.07 -38.16 4.79
N THR A 231 12.11 -38.08 3.85
CA THR A 231 12.36 -38.19 2.41
C THR A 231 12.42 -36.81 1.72
N THR A 232 12.45 -35.72 2.48
CA THR A 232 12.42 -34.36 1.95
C THR A 232 13.82 -33.85 1.62
N ASP A 233 13.99 -33.31 0.42
CA ASP A 233 15.17 -32.54 0.08
C ASP A 233 14.91 -31.04 0.37
N PHE A 234 15.38 -30.61 1.53
CA PHE A 234 15.19 -29.22 1.97
C PHE A 234 16.01 -28.21 1.16
N THR A 235 17.00 -28.66 0.37
CA THR A 235 17.78 -27.75 -0.48
C THR A 235 16.93 -27.18 -1.62
N LEU A 236 15.90 -27.91 -2.07
CA LEU A 236 14.96 -27.46 -3.10
C LEU A 236 13.99 -26.38 -2.60
N ILE A 237 13.94 -26.18 -1.29
CA ILE A 237 12.98 -25.24 -0.65
C ILE A 237 13.68 -24.19 0.22
N GLY A 238 14.96 -23.93 -0.03
CA GLY A 238 15.69 -22.79 0.54
C GLY A 238 16.69 -23.11 1.65
N ALA A 239 16.88 -24.39 2.01
CA ALA A 239 17.95 -24.77 2.95
C ALA A 239 19.31 -24.85 2.25
N VAL A 240 20.37 -24.51 2.96
CA VAL A 240 21.76 -24.64 2.45
C VAL A 240 22.17 -26.12 2.35
N GLU A 241 21.66 -26.95 3.26
CA GLU A 241 21.86 -28.40 3.28
C GLU A 241 20.63 -29.08 3.92
N SER A 242 20.34 -30.34 3.54
CA SER A 242 19.31 -31.16 4.18
C SER A 242 19.88 -31.84 5.42
N LYS A 243 19.91 -31.13 6.55
CA LYS A 243 20.44 -31.60 7.81
C LYS A 243 19.63 -31.08 8.99
N VAL A 244 19.38 -31.93 9.98
CA VAL A 244 18.70 -31.54 11.22
C VAL A 244 19.42 -30.37 11.91
N GLY A 245 18.65 -29.37 12.36
CA GLY A 245 19.15 -28.15 12.99
C GLY A 245 19.47 -27.02 12.00
N VAL A 246 19.46 -27.27 10.71
CA VAL A 246 19.67 -26.21 9.70
C VAL A 246 18.45 -25.31 9.64
N LYS A 247 18.70 -24.00 9.67
CA LYS A 247 17.69 -22.96 9.52
C LYS A 247 17.56 -22.58 8.05
N PHE A 248 16.33 -22.42 7.58
CA PHE A 248 16.04 -21.98 6.22
C PHE A 248 14.80 -21.13 6.16
N THR A 249 14.69 -20.29 5.15
CA THR A 249 13.46 -19.60 4.79
C THR A 249 12.82 -20.35 3.64
N ALA A 250 11.59 -20.82 3.83
CA ALA A 250 10.93 -21.64 2.84
C ALA A 250 10.67 -20.86 1.54
N THR A 251 11.19 -21.38 0.42
CA THR A 251 10.92 -20.90 -0.94
C THR A 251 9.84 -21.72 -1.66
N GLY A 252 9.38 -22.80 -1.02
CA GLY A 252 8.34 -23.69 -1.51
C GLY A 252 7.71 -24.49 -0.37
N VAL A 253 6.60 -25.15 -0.66
CA VAL A 253 5.85 -25.99 0.32
C VAL A 253 6.55 -27.30 0.68
N GLY A 254 7.53 -27.70 -0.11
CA GLY A 254 8.24 -28.99 0.05
C GLY A 254 7.41 -30.19 -0.37
N THR A 255 8.09 -31.33 -0.50
CA THR A 255 7.50 -32.65 -0.73
C THR A 255 8.26 -33.68 0.09
N GLY A 256 7.59 -34.74 0.53
CA GLY A 256 8.20 -35.80 1.34
C GLY A 256 7.67 -35.85 2.78
N THR A 257 8.41 -36.50 3.66
CA THR A 257 8.00 -36.75 5.06
C THR A 257 8.85 -35.98 6.08
N GLY A 258 9.75 -35.10 5.62
CA GLY A 258 10.58 -34.30 6.50
C GLY A 258 9.77 -33.27 7.28
N THR A 259 10.24 -32.94 8.47
CA THR A 259 9.60 -32.00 9.36
C THR A 259 10.54 -30.85 9.75
N ALA A 260 9.97 -29.68 10.00
CA ALA A 260 10.69 -28.55 10.51
C ALA A 260 9.79 -27.69 11.40
N VAL A 261 10.38 -27.05 12.38
CA VAL A 261 9.66 -26.17 13.31
C VAL A 261 9.77 -24.72 12.89
N ASP A 262 8.66 -23.99 12.99
CA ASP A 262 8.64 -22.55 12.74
C ASP A 262 9.58 -21.83 13.71
N LEU A 263 10.57 -21.09 13.19
CA LEU A 263 11.59 -20.43 14.00
C LEU A 263 11.01 -19.33 14.89
N GLU A 264 10.00 -18.63 14.43
CA GLU A 264 9.34 -17.57 15.21
C GLU A 264 8.52 -18.20 16.37
N ALA A 265 7.78 -19.25 16.10
CA ALA A 265 7.05 -20.02 17.11
C ALA A 265 7.99 -20.69 18.12
N SER A 266 9.08 -21.30 17.65
CA SER A 266 10.12 -21.92 18.50
C SER A 266 10.82 -20.92 19.43
N GLN A 267 11.08 -19.70 18.98
CA GLN A 267 11.65 -18.66 19.84
C GLN A 267 10.66 -18.14 20.86
N ALA A 268 9.37 -18.11 20.54
CA ALA A 268 8.32 -17.72 21.46
C ALA A 268 8.10 -18.78 22.57
N ALA A 269 8.13 -20.06 22.22
CA ALA A 269 7.90 -21.17 23.15
C ALA A 269 9.00 -21.36 24.21
N ASN A 270 10.21 -20.86 23.96
CA ASN A 270 11.30 -20.88 24.96
C ASN A 270 11.24 -19.70 25.94
N ARG A 271 10.19 -18.85 25.85
CA ARG A 271 9.99 -17.72 26.77
C ARG A 271 8.96 -18.08 27.83
N THR A 272 9.35 -17.99 29.09
CA THR A 272 8.40 -18.00 30.20
C THR A 272 7.74 -16.64 30.33
N LEU A 273 6.57 -16.57 30.98
CA LEU A 273 5.87 -15.31 31.25
C LEU A 273 6.79 -14.25 31.88
N ASP A 274 7.73 -14.68 32.71
CA ASP A 274 8.71 -13.82 33.40
C ASP A 274 9.81 -13.29 32.47
N THR A 275 10.03 -13.94 31.31
CA THR A 275 11.04 -13.54 30.32
C THR A 275 10.47 -12.78 29.14
N LEU A 276 9.15 -12.53 29.14
CA LEU A 276 8.52 -11.68 28.14
C LEU A 276 8.99 -10.22 28.31
N THR A 277 9.54 -9.66 27.25
CA THR A 277 10.04 -8.28 27.23
C THR A 277 8.93 -7.24 27.09
N SER A 278 7.68 -7.67 26.87
CA SER A 278 6.51 -6.81 26.69
C SER A 278 5.36 -7.29 27.56
N SER A 279 4.54 -6.35 28.06
CA SER A 279 3.29 -6.66 28.77
C SER A 279 2.38 -7.54 27.94
N LEU A 280 1.60 -8.42 28.60
CA LEU A 280 0.56 -9.24 27.96
C LEU A 280 -0.53 -8.40 27.30
N ASP A 281 -0.75 -7.15 27.74
CA ASP A 281 -1.67 -6.20 27.12
C ASP A 281 -1.04 -5.46 25.92
N SER A 282 0.21 -5.79 25.57
CA SER A 282 0.88 -5.18 24.43
C SER A 282 0.21 -5.62 23.12
N GLY A 283 -0.02 -4.66 22.22
CA GLY A 283 -0.50 -4.91 20.86
C GLY A 283 0.37 -5.86 20.02
N LEU A 284 1.57 -6.24 20.53
CA LEU A 284 2.41 -7.29 19.93
C LEU A 284 1.74 -8.67 20.00
N TRP A 285 0.89 -8.92 21.00
CA TRP A 285 0.17 -10.18 21.19
C TRP A 285 -1.23 -10.17 20.55
N ALA A 286 -1.82 -8.98 20.42
CA ALA A 286 -3.20 -8.79 19.96
C ALA A 286 -3.38 -9.00 18.44
N GLY A 287 -2.30 -9.08 17.68
CA GLY A 287 -2.40 -9.32 16.23
C GLY A 287 -1.03 -9.54 15.59
N GLY A 288 -0.97 -10.44 14.63
CA GLY A 288 0.21 -10.67 13.80
C GLY A 288 0.60 -9.44 12.99
N LYS A 289 1.74 -9.49 12.29
CA LYS A 289 2.20 -8.43 11.39
C LYS A 289 1.12 -8.08 10.39
N LEU A 290 0.88 -6.79 10.22
CA LEU A 290 0.03 -6.30 9.14
C LEU A 290 0.65 -6.72 7.81
N LEU A 291 -0.12 -7.45 7.02
CA LEU A 291 0.25 -7.91 5.70
C LEU A 291 -0.60 -7.20 4.66
N PHE A 292 0.03 -6.68 3.63
CA PHE A 292 -0.65 -6.24 2.45
C PHE A 292 -1.09 -7.48 1.67
N ALA A 293 -2.39 -7.64 1.48
CA ALA A 293 -3.02 -8.82 0.90
C ALA A 293 -3.97 -8.43 -0.23
N GLY A 294 -4.37 -9.41 -1.00
CA GLY A 294 -5.38 -9.25 -2.03
C GLY A 294 -6.15 -10.53 -2.30
N VAL A 295 -7.13 -10.45 -3.15
CA VAL A 295 -7.92 -11.59 -3.63
C VAL A 295 -7.63 -11.81 -5.10
N ARG A 296 -7.27 -13.03 -5.45
CA ARG A 296 -7.05 -13.53 -6.81
C ARG A 296 -7.63 -14.93 -6.94
N ASP A 297 -8.47 -15.15 -7.95
CA ASP A 297 -9.09 -16.46 -8.21
C ASP A 297 -9.71 -17.08 -6.95
N ASP A 298 -10.52 -16.30 -6.22
CA ASP A 298 -11.18 -16.66 -4.96
C ASP A 298 -10.24 -17.09 -3.82
N LYS A 299 -8.95 -16.75 -3.92
CA LYS A 299 -7.94 -17.02 -2.89
C LYS A 299 -7.38 -15.72 -2.34
N ILE A 300 -7.11 -15.73 -1.03
CA ILE A 300 -6.35 -14.64 -0.40
C ILE A 300 -4.88 -14.87 -0.73
N VAL A 301 -4.25 -13.85 -1.30
CA VAL A 301 -2.82 -13.82 -1.63
C VAL A 301 -2.13 -12.67 -0.90
N THR A 302 -0.85 -12.84 -0.61
CA THR A 302 -0.03 -11.80 0.03
C THR A 302 1.07 -11.32 -0.91
N PHE A 303 1.44 -10.04 -0.80
CA PHE A 303 2.52 -9.44 -1.60
C PHE A 303 3.89 -9.68 -0.93
N THR A 304 4.26 -10.94 -0.77
CA THR A 304 5.50 -11.40 -0.11
C THR A 304 6.42 -12.19 -1.04
N GLY A 305 6.10 -12.28 -2.32
CA GLY A 305 6.92 -12.97 -3.33
C GLY A 305 8.19 -12.22 -3.72
N ALA A 306 8.87 -12.75 -4.73
CA ALA A 306 10.02 -12.10 -5.38
C ALA A 306 9.64 -10.71 -5.92
N ASN A 307 10.63 -9.82 -6.02
CA ASN A 307 10.42 -8.49 -6.56
C ASN A 307 9.94 -8.55 -8.02
N ALA A 308 8.90 -7.81 -8.33
CA ALA A 308 8.49 -7.59 -9.71
C ALA A 308 9.56 -6.77 -10.45
N THR A 309 9.63 -6.92 -11.76
CA THR A 309 10.50 -6.08 -12.60
C THR A 309 10.09 -4.61 -12.43
N ALA A 310 11.03 -3.79 -12.00
CA ALA A 310 10.82 -2.35 -11.85
C ALA A 310 11.67 -1.60 -12.89
N GLN A 311 11.13 -0.47 -13.36
CA GLN A 311 11.85 0.43 -14.25
C GLN A 311 11.66 1.86 -13.74
N ILE A 312 12.74 2.62 -13.70
CA ILE A 312 12.76 4.03 -13.28
C ILE A 312 13.40 4.83 -14.40
N ASP A 313 12.63 5.73 -14.97
CA ASP A 313 13.10 6.65 -15.98
C ASP A 313 13.31 8.04 -15.36
N THR A 314 14.47 8.66 -15.61
CA THR A 314 14.69 10.03 -15.19
C THR A 314 13.89 11.01 -16.06
N GLY A 315 13.69 12.23 -15.59
CA GLY A 315 13.34 13.35 -16.44
C GLY A 315 14.45 13.65 -17.45
N LEU A 316 14.16 14.51 -18.41
CA LEU A 316 15.19 15.00 -19.36
C LEU A 316 16.18 15.91 -18.62
N ILE A 317 17.44 15.56 -18.68
CA ILE A 317 18.56 16.33 -18.14
C ILE A 317 19.18 17.11 -19.31
N GLY A 318 18.98 18.41 -19.34
CA GLY A 318 19.43 19.26 -20.43
C GLY A 318 20.72 20.00 -20.10
N SER A 319 21.55 20.25 -21.11
CA SER A 319 22.71 21.10 -21.07
C SER A 319 22.60 22.22 -22.10
N GLN A 320 23.26 23.38 -21.88
CA GLN A 320 23.31 24.44 -22.88
C GLN A 320 24.07 24.01 -24.13
N ASN A 321 25.12 23.22 -23.95
CA ASN A 321 25.98 22.69 -25.01
C ASN A 321 25.80 21.15 -25.13
N ASN A 322 26.30 20.59 -26.22
CA ASN A 322 26.41 19.14 -26.31
C ASN A 322 27.29 18.61 -25.18
N SER A 323 26.87 17.49 -24.63
CA SER A 323 27.57 16.82 -23.53
C SER A 323 27.58 15.32 -23.77
N VAL A 324 28.45 14.63 -23.05
CA VAL A 324 28.55 13.16 -23.09
C VAL A 324 28.31 12.64 -21.70
N VAL A 325 27.36 11.73 -21.54
CA VAL A 325 27.22 10.91 -20.34
C VAL A 325 28.29 9.82 -20.40
N MET A 326 29.23 9.86 -19.49
CA MET A 326 30.36 8.92 -19.43
C MET A 326 30.08 7.77 -18.49
N LEU A 327 29.54 8.07 -17.33
CA LEU A 327 29.31 7.12 -16.25
C LEU A 327 27.97 7.38 -15.62
N ALA A 328 27.32 6.32 -15.21
CA ALA A 328 26.13 6.37 -14.34
C ALA A 328 26.33 5.44 -13.14
N ARG A 329 25.85 5.85 -11.99
CA ARG A 329 25.85 5.04 -10.76
C ARG A 329 24.44 4.97 -10.22
N PRO A 330 23.75 3.82 -10.36
CA PRO A 330 22.43 3.60 -9.76
C PRO A 330 22.53 3.65 -8.23
N LEU A 331 21.63 4.39 -7.60
CA LEU A 331 21.52 4.49 -6.14
C LEU A 331 20.45 3.50 -5.65
N ILE A 332 20.88 2.27 -5.43
CA ILE A 332 20.05 1.14 -4.98
C ILE A 332 20.64 0.62 -3.68
N ASP A 333 19.81 0.28 -2.72
CA ASP A 333 20.24 -0.16 -1.38
C ASP A 333 20.91 -1.54 -1.39
N ASN A 334 20.46 -2.47 -2.23
CA ASN A 334 21.02 -3.79 -2.40
C ASN A 334 20.84 -4.29 -3.84
N GLY A 335 21.68 -5.21 -4.29
CA GLY A 335 21.60 -5.79 -5.62
C GLY A 335 22.37 -4.99 -6.67
N SER A 336 21.97 -5.13 -7.92
CA SER A 336 22.57 -4.47 -9.07
C SER A 336 21.47 -3.86 -9.96
N ALA A 337 21.87 -3.15 -11.01
CA ALA A 337 20.94 -2.60 -11.98
C ALA A 337 21.48 -2.66 -13.39
N ASN A 338 20.56 -2.72 -14.35
CA ASN A 338 20.83 -2.46 -15.75
C ASN A 338 20.44 -1.01 -16.05
N VAL A 339 21.30 -0.29 -16.74
CA VAL A 339 21.08 1.13 -17.08
C VAL A 339 21.19 1.30 -18.59
N ALA A 340 20.27 2.09 -19.13
CA ALA A 340 20.35 2.58 -20.51
C ALA A 340 20.26 4.11 -20.53
N VAL A 341 20.82 4.72 -21.57
CA VAL A 341 20.78 6.16 -21.78
C VAL A 341 20.25 6.50 -23.15
N ALA A 342 19.29 7.41 -23.21
CA ALA A 342 18.85 8.05 -24.43
C ALA A 342 19.40 9.47 -24.48
N SER A 343 20.11 9.81 -25.56
CA SER A 343 20.66 11.15 -25.75
C SER A 343 20.06 11.78 -27.01
N GLN A 344 19.62 13.01 -26.88
CA GLN A 344 18.92 13.76 -27.92
C GLN A 344 19.57 15.10 -28.16
N VAL A 345 19.55 15.56 -29.42
CA VAL A 345 19.99 16.91 -29.77
C VAL A 345 18.82 17.90 -29.74
N ARG A 346 17.60 17.44 -29.98
CA ARG A 346 16.37 18.24 -29.98
C ARG A 346 15.32 17.63 -29.05
N LEU A 347 14.54 18.45 -28.37
CA LEU A 347 13.49 18.01 -27.42
C LEU A 347 12.37 17.17 -28.05
N ASN A 348 12.12 17.33 -29.35
CA ASN A 348 11.06 16.62 -30.07
C ASN A 348 11.51 15.29 -30.73
N GLN A 349 12.74 14.86 -30.48
CA GLN A 349 13.19 13.53 -30.92
C GLN A 349 12.55 12.44 -30.09
N VAL A 350 12.30 11.29 -30.70
CA VAL A 350 11.84 10.10 -29.99
C VAL A 350 12.93 9.63 -29.02
N VAL A 351 12.53 9.32 -27.80
CA VAL A 351 13.44 8.78 -26.79
C VAL A 351 13.69 7.31 -27.12
N ASP A 352 14.95 6.98 -27.43
CA ASP A 352 15.39 5.60 -27.64
C ASP A 352 16.54 5.31 -26.67
N PHE A 353 16.30 4.39 -25.75
CA PHE A 353 17.27 4.01 -24.72
C PHE A 353 18.37 3.07 -25.23
N GLY A 354 18.21 2.46 -26.40
CA GLY A 354 19.16 1.46 -26.90
C GLY A 354 19.27 0.25 -25.97
N SER A 355 20.48 -0.32 -25.89
CA SER A 355 20.75 -1.49 -25.05
C SER A 355 21.04 -1.12 -23.61
N TYR A 356 20.51 -1.94 -22.66
CA TYR A 356 20.84 -1.83 -21.26
C TYR A 356 22.21 -2.44 -20.96
N THR A 357 22.99 -1.79 -20.12
CA THR A 357 24.30 -2.23 -19.65
C THR A 357 24.22 -2.49 -18.14
N SER A 358 24.73 -3.64 -17.72
CA SER A 358 24.76 -4.02 -16.30
C SER A 358 25.82 -3.22 -15.55
N ALA A 359 25.52 -2.89 -14.31
CA ALA A 359 26.48 -2.25 -13.41
C ALA A 359 27.62 -3.22 -13.03
N ASP A 360 28.80 -2.67 -12.84
CA ASP A 360 29.97 -3.39 -12.35
C ASP A 360 29.88 -3.68 -10.83
N LEU A 361 30.92 -4.31 -10.26
CA LEU A 361 30.99 -4.64 -8.83
C LEU A 361 31.00 -3.40 -7.91
N GLU A 362 31.34 -2.22 -8.45
CA GLU A 362 31.32 -0.95 -7.75
C GLU A 362 30.03 -0.15 -8.04
N ASN A 363 29.05 -0.81 -8.60
CA ASN A 363 27.74 -0.26 -8.99
C ASN A 363 27.84 0.91 -10.00
N ARG A 364 28.78 0.81 -10.97
CA ARG A 364 29.00 1.79 -12.02
C ARG A 364 28.69 1.22 -13.39
N VAL A 365 28.16 2.07 -14.26
CA VAL A 365 27.85 1.75 -15.66
C VAL A 365 28.52 2.75 -16.59
N SER A 366 29.40 2.30 -17.48
CA SER A 366 30.01 3.12 -18.52
C SER A 366 29.08 3.21 -19.74
N LEU A 367 28.66 4.40 -20.12
CA LEU A 367 27.60 4.62 -21.11
C LEU A 367 28.08 5.23 -22.43
N ARG A 368 28.82 6.33 -22.39
CA ARG A 368 29.36 7.08 -23.56
C ARG A 368 28.31 7.50 -24.59
N SER A 369 27.30 8.22 -24.16
CA SER A 369 26.24 8.72 -25.03
C SER A 369 26.28 10.24 -25.13
N ALA A 370 26.29 10.78 -26.35
CA ALA A 370 26.45 12.19 -26.63
C ALA A 370 25.14 12.83 -27.09
N GLY A 371 24.84 14.01 -26.56
CA GLY A 371 23.65 14.78 -26.92
C GLY A 371 23.56 16.09 -26.14
N LYS A 372 22.46 16.81 -26.34
CA LYS A 372 22.13 18.02 -25.60
C LYS A 372 21.19 17.71 -24.42
N TYR A 373 20.37 16.69 -24.60
CA TYR A 373 19.39 16.24 -23.62
C TYR A 373 19.60 14.76 -23.39
N HIS A 374 19.61 14.36 -22.13
CA HIS A 374 19.83 12.95 -21.74
C HIS A 374 18.68 12.48 -20.86
N LYS A 375 18.26 11.24 -21.06
CA LYS A 375 17.32 10.53 -20.24
C LYS A 375 17.90 9.16 -19.91
N LEU A 376 17.85 8.74 -18.65
CA LEU A 376 18.36 7.47 -18.21
C LEU A 376 17.20 6.58 -17.77
N SER A 377 17.33 5.29 -18.06
CA SER A 377 16.41 4.26 -17.59
C SER A 377 17.18 3.24 -16.76
N ILE A 378 16.64 2.88 -15.62
CA ILE A 378 17.24 2.01 -14.62
C ILE A 378 16.29 0.85 -14.39
N ILE A 379 16.79 -0.37 -14.49
CA ILE A 379 16.08 -1.60 -14.15
C ILE A 379 16.85 -2.29 -13.03
N PRO A 380 16.41 -2.19 -11.77
CA PRO A 380 16.99 -2.96 -10.68
C PRO A 380 16.91 -4.46 -10.97
N THR A 381 17.94 -5.21 -10.58
CA THR A 381 18.02 -6.66 -10.79
C THR A 381 18.22 -7.40 -9.48
N GLY A 382 17.71 -8.65 -9.43
CA GLY A 382 17.72 -9.48 -8.22
C GLY A 382 16.59 -9.15 -7.26
N ASP A 383 16.47 -9.98 -6.20
CA ASP A 383 15.37 -9.90 -5.22
C ASP A 383 15.77 -9.22 -3.91
N SER A 384 17.03 -8.77 -3.81
CA SER A 384 17.57 -8.20 -2.57
C SER A 384 17.34 -6.69 -2.43
N TRP A 385 17.02 -5.96 -3.49
CA TRP A 385 16.78 -4.53 -3.43
C TRP A 385 15.41 -4.22 -2.79
N LYS A 386 15.36 -3.14 -2.02
CA LYS A 386 14.13 -2.63 -1.40
C LYS A 386 13.83 -1.20 -1.82
N ASN A 387 14.88 -0.41 -2.04
CA ASN A 387 14.76 0.99 -2.42
C ASN A 387 15.70 1.31 -3.57
N ALA A 388 15.16 1.98 -4.58
CA ALA A 388 15.93 2.62 -5.63
C ALA A 388 15.65 4.13 -5.53
N ILE A 389 16.67 4.92 -5.23
CA ILE A 389 16.55 6.33 -4.87
C ILE A 389 16.72 7.23 -6.10
N GLY A 390 17.60 6.84 -7.02
CA GLY A 390 17.94 7.62 -8.18
C GLY A 390 19.19 7.14 -8.89
N ILE A 391 19.86 8.05 -9.56
CA ILE A 391 21.08 7.78 -10.30
C ILE A 391 22.01 8.99 -10.25
N ASP A 392 23.28 8.77 -9.92
CA ASP A 392 24.33 9.75 -10.11
C ASP A 392 24.92 9.59 -11.51
N ILE A 393 25.16 10.71 -12.18
CA ILE A 393 25.66 10.73 -13.54
C ILE A 393 26.89 11.63 -13.65
N ASP A 394 27.86 11.17 -14.43
CA ASP A 394 29.02 11.98 -14.82
C ASP A 394 28.83 12.45 -16.26
N ILE A 395 28.66 13.76 -16.43
CA ILE A 395 28.41 14.43 -17.70
C ILE A 395 29.58 15.35 -18.02
N ILE A 396 30.22 15.13 -19.16
CA ILE A 396 31.32 15.95 -19.65
C ILE A 396 30.82 16.86 -20.78
N PRO A 397 30.96 18.20 -20.66
CA PRO A 397 30.62 19.08 -21.75
C PRO A 397 31.53 18.83 -22.96
N GLN A 398 30.95 18.73 -24.15
CA GLN A 398 31.70 18.75 -25.39
C GLN A 398 31.98 20.20 -25.76
N GLY A 399 33.26 20.51 -26.02
CA GLY A 399 33.64 21.83 -26.47
C GLY A 399 32.94 22.23 -27.77
N THR A 400 32.43 23.44 -27.83
CA THR A 400 32.01 24.06 -29.07
C THR A 400 33.26 24.29 -29.92
N ARG A 401 33.37 23.57 -31.04
CA ARG A 401 34.20 23.97 -32.16
C ARG A 401 33.40 24.86 -33.07
#